data_31dd1f9da78fb92286f473e0a2042fb4
#
_entry.id   31dd1f9da78fb92286f473e0a2042fb4
#
_cell.length_a   1.000
_cell.length_b   1.000
_cell.length_c   1.000
_cell.angle_alpha   90.00
_cell.angle_beta   90.00
_cell.angle_gamma   90.00
#
_symmetry.space_group_name_H-M   'P 1'
#
loop_
_entity.id
_entity.type
_entity.pdbx_description
1 polymer ?
#
loop_
_entity_poly.entity_id
_entity_poly.type
_entity_poly.pdbx_seq_one_letter_code
_entity_poly.pdbx_strand_id
1 'polypeptide(L)'
;MPSEPNMAGEAPPSAAVLTGLRLDELLHEVQERLSEIVKTRDRLQGLLDAVLAVATGLELDSTLQRIVQAAVELVDARYGALGVLGGEDGLSEFVYEGIDAETRSRMGHLPQGRGLLGLLIHEPHPVRVPDLTVHPASVGFPANHPPMHSFLGVPVRVRDEVFGNLYLTEKRGAAEFTADDEVVLQALAAAAGVAIDNARLFERSRTRERWLEAVAEVNGELLGGASVTDTLNLIAARVRELSAADQVLILLAGNTGEPLTVSVVAGERMIELAGTSTAGVHPAIDDVLESGQPGLVTDLGVIPHDRSEPAFDGLGPAAVVPLTSASGVGGVLVAGRDKGSPQFKADQLPMLSSFADQAAVALEFGEKQRNQRLLDVLADRDRIAQDLHDHVIQRMFATGMSLQSIVPRVPDAFARDRVTQAVEQLDRTVREIRTSIFDLHTSGSDSSKSLRRRLLDVVTELTTESTVTPSVRIAGAVDTLVPQTLHEHAEAVIREALSNAVRHSGAEEVTIRVEADRELIIEVSDDGIGIPPTGRRSGLANLADRAARCGGRAEIGDHEGGGARVLWRVPLAQ
;
A
#
# COMPACT_ATOMS: atom_id res chain seq x y z
N MET A 1 -94.95 32.04 86.35
CA MET A 1 -94.18 33.07 85.66
C MET A 1 -92.82 32.52 85.35
N PRO A 2 -92.54 32.23 84.06
CA PRO A 2 -91.25 31.70 83.67
C PRO A 2 -90.35 32.81 83.14
N SER A 3 -89.12 32.76 83.47
CA SER A 3 -88.02 33.63 83.04
C SER A 3 -87.52 33.24 81.62
N GLU A 4 -87.34 34.18 80.78
CA GLU A 4 -86.81 34.06 79.42
C GLU A 4 -85.30 33.74 79.42
N PRO A 5 -84.78 32.91 78.51
CA PRO A 5 -83.32 32.74 78.34
C PRO A 5 -82.78 33.79 77.36
N ASN A 6 -81.75 34.45 77.79
CA ASN A 6 -80.95 35.42 77.02
C ASN A 6 -80.18 34.74 75.85
N MET A 7 -80.57 35.05 74.58
CA MET A 7 -79.82 34.69 73.39
C MET A 7 -78.74 35.75 73.18
N ALA A 8 -77.53 35.44 73.54
CA ALA A 8 -76.35 36.21 73.10
C ALA A 8 -76.05 35.94 71.62
N GLY A 9 -76.37 36.93 70.79
CA GLY A 9 -76.03 36.86 69.36
C GLY A 9 -74.55 36.93 69.16
N GLU A 10 -74.01 35.93 68.48
CA GLU A 10 -72.68 36.01 67.89
C GLU A 10 -72.67 37.15 66.86
N ALA A 11 -71.80 38.13 67.07
CA ALA A 11 -71.59 39.21 66.12
C ALA A 11 -70.90 38.66 64.83
N PRO A 12 -71.33 39.01 63.63
CA PRO A 12 -70.66 38.54 62.42
C PRO A 12 -69.24 39.08 62.39
N PRO A 13 -68.29 38.28 61.86
CA PRO A 13 -66.88 38.69 61.77
C PRO A 13 -66.76 40.00 61.01
N SER A 14 -66.05 40.97 61.55
CA SER A 14 -65.91 42.29 60.98
C SER A 14 -65.34 42.24 59.54
N ALA A 15 -65.89 43.10 58.66
CA ALA A 15 -65.44 43.19 57.26
C ALA A 15 -63.90 43.36 57.12
N ALA A 16 -63.25 43.91 58.12
CA ALA A 16 -61.80 44.08 58.18
C ALA A 16 -61.03 42.74 58.28
N VAL A 17 -61.55 41.74 59.01
CA VAL A 17 -60.94 40.39 59.15
C VAL A 17 -61.14 39.63 57.86
N LEU A 18 -62.27 39.73 57.17
CA LEU A 18 -62.51 39.10 55.85
C LEU A 18 -61.70 39.75 54.75
N THR A 19 -61.37 41.04 54.81
CA THR A 19 -60.52 41.76 53.84
C THR A 19 -59.04 41.39 54.09
N GLY A 20 -58.63 41.24 55.36
CA GLY A 20 -57.29 40.76 55.69
C GLY A 20 -56.97 39.31 55.23
N LEU A 21 -57.96 38.40 55.45
CA LEU A 21 -57.82 37.00 54.98
C LEU A 21 -57.78 36.94 53.44
N ARG A 22 -58.51 37.74 52.69
CA ARG A 22 -58.39 37.81 51.22
C ARG A 22 -57.09 38.40 50.76
N LEU A 23 -56.48 39.34 51.44
CA LEU A 23 -55.19 39.92 51.10
C LEU A 23 -54.06 38.91 51.37
N ASP A 24 -54.09 38.19 52.45
CA ASP A 24 -53.13 37.16 52.78
C ASP A 24 -53.21 36.00 51.79
N GLU A 25 -54.39 35.58 51.35
CA GLU A 25 -54.58 34.59 50.27
C GLU A 25 -53.96 35.05 48.95
N LEU A 26 -54.26 36.31 48.55
CA LEU A 26 -53.70 36.90 47.31
C LEU A 26 -52.18 37.06 47.39
N LEU A 27 -51.62 37.46 48.54
CA LEU A 27 -50.20 37.57 48.72
C LEU A 27 -49.55 36.18 48.68
N HIS A 28 -50.19 35.16 49.23
CA HIS A 28 -49.68 33.77 49.12
C HIS A 28 -49.71 33.25 47.70
N GLU A 29 -50.79 33.48 46.93
CA GLU A 29 -50.90 33.12 45.52
C GLU A 29 -49.86 33.85 44.68
N VAL A 30 -49.60 35.14 44.93
CA VAL A 30 -48.53 35.90 44.22
C VAL A 30 -47.15 35.38 44.58
N GLN A 31 -46.90 35.05 45.83
CA GLN A 31 -45.62 34.44 46.26
C GLN A 31 -45.40 33.06 45.65
N GLU A 32 -46.44 32.22 45.58
CA GLU A 32 -46.36 30.92 44.90
C GLU A 32 -46.04 31.09 43.41
N ARG A 33 -46.76 31.97 42.70
CA ARG A 33 -46.51 32.27 41.28
C ARG A 33 -45.14 32.87 41.03
N LEU A 34 -44.69 33.80 41.87
CA LEU A 34 -43.32 34.34 41.77
C LEU A 34 -42.28 33.26 42.00
N SER A 35 -42.47 32.36 42.94
CA SER A 35 -41.61 31.23 43.25
C SER A 35 -41.55 30.27 42.04
N GLU A 36 -42.68 30.03 41.39
CA GLU A 36 -42.77 29.20 40.16
C GLU A 36 -42.04 29.84 38.98
N ILE A 37 -42.22 31.16 38.80
CA ILE A 37 -41.51 31.93 37.73
C ILE A 37 -40.00 31.89 37.96
N VAL A 38 -39.50 32.08 39.21
CA VAL A 38 -38.09 32.02 39.55
C VAL A 38 -37.55 30.63 39.29
N LYS A 39 -38.23 29.55 39.74
CA LYS A 39 -37.82 28.17 39.45
C LYS A 39 -37.74 27.87 37.95
N THR A 40 -38.74 28.34 37.18
CA THR A 40 -38.74 28.15 35.71
C THR A 40 -37.60 28.90 35.04
N ARG A 41 -37.31 30.14 35.47
CA ARG A 41 -36.16 30.91 34.97
C ARG A 41 -34.84 30.19 35.29
N ASP A 42 -34.66 29.73 36.51
CA ASP A 42 -33.43 29.08 36.97
C ASP A 42 -33.21 27.74 36.23
N ARG A 43 -34.30 27.00 35.92
CA ARG A 43 -34.22 25.79 35.03
C ARG A 43 -33.84 26.13 33.60
N LEU A 44 -34.44 27.20 33.00
CA LEU A 44 -34.07 27.62 31.66
C LEU A 44 -32.63 28.10 31.58
N GLN A 45 -32.16 28.82 32.60
CA GLN A 45 -30.76 29.24 32.67
C GLN A 45 -29.85 28.03 32.77
N GLY A 46 -30.15 27.06 33.65
CA GLY A 46 -29.38 25.80 33.78
C GLY A 46 -29.37 24.99 32.49
N LEU A 47 -30.48 24.89 31.76
CA LEU A 47 -30.53 24.24 30.45
C LEU A 47 -29.66 24.96 29.43
N LEU A 48 -29.68 26.29 29.38
CA LEU A 48 -28.86 27.07 28.45
C LEU A 48 -27.36 26.85 28.76
N ASP A 49 -26.98 26.89 30.03
CA ASP A 49 -25.61 26.68 30.47
C ASP A 49 -25.14 25.25 30.12
N ALA A 50 -25.98 24.24 30.34
CA ALA A 50 -25.73 22.86 29.98
C ALA A 50 -25.56 22.67 28.46
N VAL A 51 -26.45 23.28 27.63
CA VAL A 51 -26.37 23.23 26.18
C VAL A 51 -25.06 23.89 25.68
N LEU A 52 -24.70 25.05 26.23
CA LEU A 52 -23.43 25.73 25.89
C LEU A 52 -22.22 24.90 26.29
N ALA A 53 -22.23 24.28 27.47
CA ALA A 53 -21.13 23.40 27.91
C ALA A 53 -20.94 22.20 27.01
N VAL A 54 -22.03 21.60 26.52
CA VAL A 54 -22.00 20.46 25.59
C VAL A 54 -21.57 20.91 24.19
N ALA A 55 -22.05 22.07 23.70
CA ALA A 55 -21.76 22.54 22.34
C ALA A 55 -20.30 22.94 22.07
N THR A 56 -19.50 23.20 23.10
CA THR A 56 -18.08 23.61 22.97
C THR A 56 -17.13 22.45 22.75
N GLY A 57 -17.58 21.18 22.80
CA GLY A 57 -16.77 19.99 22.59
C GLY A 57 -16.45 19.74 21.14
N LEU A 58 -15.17 19.49 20.85
CA LEU A 58 -14.69 19.10 19.52
C LEU A 58 -14.28 17.61 19.45
N GLU A 59 -14.01 16.98 20.58
CA GLU A 59 -13.68 15.56 20.67
C GLU A 59 -14.90 14.77 21.14
N LEU A 60 -15.19 13.64 20.48
CA LEU A 60 -16.39 12.87 20.73
C LEU A 60 -16.46 12.37 22.19
N ASP A 61 -15.40 11.71 22.69
CA ASP A 61 -15.37 11.13 24.02
C ASP A 61 -15.59 12.17 25.13
N SER A 62 -14.90 13.31 25.03
CA SER A 62 -15.06 14.42 25.98
C SER A 62 -16.45 15.07 25.87
N THR A 63 -17.05 15.05 24.69
CA THR A 63 -18.42 15.55 24.47
C THR A 63 -19.44 14.61 25.09
N LEU A 64 -19.31 13.28 24.92
CA LEU A 64 -20.18 12.29 25.53
C LEU A 64 -20.13 12.38 27.06
N GLN A 65 -18.94 12.51 27.66
CA GLN A 65 -18.78 12.65 29.11
C GLN A 65 -19.48 13.92 29.63
N ARG A 66 -19.34 15.07 28.94
CA ARG A 66 -20.00 16.31 29.32
C ARG A 66 -21.52 16.25 29.20
N ILE A 67 -22.05 15.54 28.21
CA ILE A 67 -23.48 15.33 28.06
C ILE A 67 -24.04 14.62 29.30
N VAL A 68 -23.39 13.54 29.73
CA VAL A 68 -23.84 12.77 30.90
C VAL A 68 -23.75 13.59 32.18
N GLN A 69 -22.64 14.31 32.36
CA GLN A 69 -22.45 15.18 33.52
C GLN A 69 -23.50 16.29 33.58
N ALA A 70 -23.72 17.01 32.46
CA ALA A 70 -24.73 18.06 32.37
C ALA A 70 -26.14 17.53 32.64
N ALA A 71 -26.47 16.33 32.18
CA ALA A 71 -27.75 15.70 32.44
C ALA A 71 -27.97 15.39 33.92
N VAL A 72 -26.94 14.82 34.56
CA VAL A 72 -26.96 14.51 36.00
C VAL A 72 -27.18 15.79 36.85
N GLU A 73 -26.43 16.84 36.55
CA GLU A 73 -26.53 18.13 37.26
C GLU A 73 -27.86 18.83 37.02
N LEU A 74 -28.32 18.92 35.74
CA LEU A 74 -29.51 19.66 35.34
C LEU A 74 -30.80 19.08 35.92
N VAL A 75 -30.89 17.74 35.97
CA VAL A 75 -32.09 17.03 36.45
C VAL A 75 -31.92 16.56 37.89
N ASP A 76 -30.80 16.91 38.56
CA ASP A 76 -30.46 16.53 39.94
C ASP A 76 -30.61 15.00 40.18
N ALA A 77 -29.99 14.22 39.30
CA ALA A 77 -29.90 12.78 39.39
C ALA A 77 -28.65 12.37 40.17
N ARG A 78 -28.63 11.15 40.74
CA ARG A 78 -27.44 10.60 41.39
C ARG A 78 -26.51 9.93 40.40
N TYR A 79 -27.08 9.22 39.42
CA TYR A 79 -26.34 8.49 38.41
C TYR A 79 -26.85 8.85 37.03
N GLY A 80 -25.94 8.92 36.10
CA GLY A 80 -26.24 9.09 34.68
C GLY A 80 -25.41 8.18 33.80
N ALA A 81 -25.93 7.82 32.63
CA ALA A 81 -25.20 7.09 31.64
C ALA A 81 -25.69 7.39 30.23
N LEU A 82 -24.79 7.33 29.26
CA LEU A 82 -25.09 7.37 27.83
C LEU A 82 -24.61 6.06 27.20
N GLY A 83 -25.56 5.28 26.71
CA GLY A 83 -25.27 4.08 25.92
C GLY A 83 -25.27 4.42 24.45
N VAL A 84 -24.14 4.25 23.77
CA VAL A 84 -23.98 4.43 22.32
C VAL A 84 -24.37 3.15 21.61
N LEU A 85 -25.25 3.24 20.61
CA LEU A 85 -25.67 2.07 19.84
C LEU A 85 -24.54 1.57 18.92
N GLY A 86 -24.34 0.24 18.92
CA GLY A 86 -23.48 -0.48 17.98
C GLY A 86 -24.29 -1.27 16.96
N GLY A 87 -23.62 -1.99 16.04
CA GLY A 87 -24.31 -2.89 15.10
C GLY A 87 -25.04 -4.03 15.83
N GLU A 88 -26.12 -4.55 15.22
CA GLU A 88 -26.93 -5.68 15.72
C GLU A 88 -27.41 -5.54 17.19
N ASP A 89 -28.22 -4.49 17.47
CA ASP A 89 -28.98 -4.29 18.72
C ASP A 89 -28.16 -4.25 20.02
N GLY A 90 -26.84 -4.03 19.96
CA GLY A 90 -25.96 -3.94 21.11
C GLY A 90 -25.49 -2.51 21.42
N LEU A 91 -24.88 -2.34 22.60
CA LEU A 91 -24.17 -1.11 22.97
C LEU A 91 -22.68 -1.26 22.56
N SER A 92 -22.17 -0.29 21.78
CA SER A 92 -20.76 -0.23 21.41
C SER A 92 -19.91 0.47 22.47
N GLU A 93 -20.52 1.41 23.20
CA GLU A 93 -19.85 2.24 24.18
C GLU A 93 -20.83 2.62 25.30
N PHE A 94 -20.31 2.82 26.51
CA PHE A 94 -21.12 3.18 27.67
C PHE A 94 -20.37 4.17 28.55
N VAL A 95 -20.79 5.44 28.46
CA VAL A 95 -20.26 6.54 29.28
C VAL A 95 -21.14 6.72 30.49
N TYR A 96 -20.57 6.85 31.70
CA TYR A 96 -21.34 6.95 32.94
C TYR A 96 -20.78 8.02 33.88
N GLU A 97 -21.64 8.50 34.78
CA GLU A 97 -21.33 9.48 35.83
C GLU A 97 -21.96 9.05 37.16
N GLY A 98 -21.33 9.40 38.28
CA GLY A 98 -21.82 9.14 39.62
C GLY A 98 -21.37 7.82 40.25
N ILE A 99 -20.73 6.90 39.50
CA ILE A 99 -20.19 5.62 39.99
C ILE A 99 -18.67 5.75 40.09
N ASP A 100 -18.13 5.50 41.27
CA ASP A 100 -16.69 5.53 41.50
C ASP A 100 -15.96 4.33 40.85
N ALA A 101 -14.67 4.51 40.58
CA ALA A 101 -13.84 3.51 39.89
C ALA A 101 -13.76 2.16 40.62
N GLU A 102 -13.80 2.16 41.96
CA GLU A 102 -13.75 0.93 42.76
C GLU A 102 -15.04 0.14 42.60
N THR A 103 -16.20 0.80 42.73
CA THR A 103 -17.51 0.19 42.51
C THR A 103 -17.61 -0.33 41.07
N ARG A 104 -17.14 0.46 40.08
CA ARG A 104 -17.16 0.06 38.67
C ARG A 104 -16.33 -1.21 38.40
N SER A 105 -15.16 -1.32 39.00
CA SER A 105 -14.30 -2.51 38.81
C SER A 105 -14.95 -3.80 39.35
N ARG A 106 -15.81 -3.69 40.35
CA ARG A 106 -16.54 -4.81 40.97
C ARG A 106 -17.82 -5.20 40.22
N MET A 107 -18.35 -4.32 39.34
CA MET A 107 -19.61 -4.58 38.61
C MET A 107 -19.45 -5.54 37.42
N GLY A 108 -18.22 -5.86 37.00
CA GLY A 108 -17.97 -6.76 35.86
C GLY A 108 -18.24 -6.13 34.50
N HIS A 109 -18.98 -6.84 33.65
CA HIS A 109 -19.22 -6.41 32.26
C HIS A 109 -20.13 -5.18 32.16
N LEU A 110 -19.95 -4.39 31.10
CA LEU A 110 -20.83 -3.29 30.73
C LEU A 110 -22.25 -3.80 30.42
N PRO A 111 -23.30 -2.95 30.57
CA PRO A 111 -24.65 -3.29 30.16
C PRO A 111 -24.72 -3.75 28.69
N GLN A 112 -25.47 -4.81 28.42
CA GLN A 112 -25.61 -5.40 27.09
C GLN A 112 -26.87 -4.90 26.35
N GLY A 113 -27.49 -3.80 26.79
CA GLY A 113 -28.71 -3.28 26.16
C GLY A 113 -29.96 -4.14 26.41
N ARG A 114 -30.03 -4.90 27.52
CA ARG A 114 -31.19 -5.71 27.91
C ARG A 114 -32.11 -4.97 28.91
N GLY A 115 -33.33 -5.43 29.04
CA GLY A 115 -34.28 -4.86 29.98
C GLY A 115 -34.78 -3.47 29.54
N LEU A 116 -34.87 -2.52 30.45
CA LEU A 116 -35.30 -1.14 30.19
C LEU A 116 -34.34 -0.39 29.24
N LEU A 117 -33.06 -0.71 29.27
CA LEU A 117 -32.10 -0.17 28.32
C LEU A 117 -32.41 -0.66 26.90
N GLY A 118 -32.80 -1.93 26.75
CA GLY A 118 -33.22 -2.50 25.47
C GLY A 118 -34.54 -1.95 24.97
N LEU A 119 -35.47 -1.63 25.87
CA LEU A 119 -36.74 -1.00 25.49
C LEU A 119 -36.51 0.30 24.73
N LEU A 120 -35.62 1.16 25.21
CA LEU A 120 -35.25 2.42 24.55
C LEU A 120 -34.50 2.23 23.22
N ILE A 121 -33.88 1.09 23.04
CA ILE A 121 -33.22 0.73 21.76
C ILE A 121 -34.28 0.39 20.70
N HIS A 122 -35.25 -0.45 21.05
CA HIS A 122 -36.28 -0.93 20.14
C HIS A 122 -37.42 0.11 19.92
N GLU A 123 -37.79 0.80 21.01
CA GLU A 123 -38.82 1.84 21.00
C GLU A 123 -38.22 3.16 21.48
N PRO A 124 -37.63 3.99 20.59
CA PRO A 124 -36.88 5.18 20.96
C PRO A 124 -37.83 6.36 21.35
N HIS A 125 -38.53 6.18 22.45
CA HIS A 125 -39.39 7.20 23.09
C HIS A 125 -38.93 7.41 24.53
N PRO A 126 -39.16 8.60 25.10
CA PRO A 126 -38.87 8.84 26.51
C PRO A 126 -39.59 7.86 27.43
N VAL A 127 -38.86 7.34 28.40
CA VAL A 127 -39.39 6.39 29.38
C VAL A 127 -39.09 6.92 30.77
N ARG A 128 -40.13 7.11 31.57
CA ARG A 128 -40.05 7.52 32.99
C ARG A 128 -40.69 6.46 33.86
N VAL A 129 -39.89 5.92 34.82
CA VAL A 129 -40.33 4.82 35.70
C VAL A 129 -40.07 5.23 37.14
N PRO A 130 -41.12 5.24 37.98
CA PRO A 130 -40.96 5.56 39.41
C PRO A 130 -40.09 4.56 40.15
N ASP A 131 -40.20 3.26 39.83
CA ASP A 131 -39.41 2.19 40.45
C ASP A 131 -39.06 1.12 39.42
N LEU A 132 -37.74 1.01 39.11
CA LEU A 132 -37.16 0.00 38.21
C LEU A 132 -37.38 -1.42 38.66
N THR A 133 -37.48 -1.65 39.97
CA THR A 133 -37.54 -3.00 40.54
C THR A 133 -38.85 -3.72 40.27
N VAL A 134 -39.94 -2.98 40.02
CA VAL A 134 -41.29 -3.50 39.77
C VAL A 134 -41.72 -3.37 38.31
N HIS A 135 -40.89 -2.81 37.41
CA HIS A 135 -41.24 -2.62 36.03
C HIS A 135 -41.17 -3.94 35.25
N PRO A 136 -42.21 -4.28 34.39
CA PRO A 136 -42.26 -5.56 33.67
C PRO A 136 -41.06 -5.85 32.78
N ALA A 137 -40.41 -4.83 32.19
CA ALA A 137 -39.23 -4.98 31.35
C ALA A 137 -37.91 -5.00 32.17
N SER A 138 -37.96 -4.95 33.51
CA SER A 138 -36.76 -5.03 34.34
C SER A 138 -36.18 -6.44 34.34
N VAL A 139 -34.87 -6.56 34.09
CA VAL A 139 -34.11 -7.82 34.16
C VAL A 139 -33.25 -7.91 35.43
N GLY A 140 -33.42 -6.94 36.37
CA GLY A 140 -32.58 -6.82 37.57
C GLY A 140 -31.21 -6.21 37.29
N PHE A 141 -30.38 -6.17 38.35
CA PHE A 141 -29.05 -5.57 38.28
C PHE A 141 -27.97 -6.65 38.43
N PRO A 142 -26.79 -6.44 37.83
CA PRO A 142 -25.62 -7.31 38.05
C PRO A 142 -25.21 -7.32 39.54
N ALA A 143 -24.41 -8.30 39.91
CA ALA A 143 -23.81 -8.36 41.25
C ALA A 143 -22.97 -7.09 41.52
N ASN A 144 -23.04 -6.56 42.73
CA ASN A 144 -22.35 -5.33 43.16
C ASN A 144 -22.79 -4.03 42.50
N HIS A 145 -23.89 -4.05 41.73
CA HIS A 145 -24.46 -2.83 41.16
C HIS A 145 -25.13 -2.02 42.30
N PRO A 146 -24.96 -0.67 42.32
CA PRO A 146 -25.71 0.17 43.26
C PRO A 146 -27.22 -0.04 43.08
N PRO A 147 -28.02 -0.04 44.16
CA PRO A 147 -29.47 -0.11 44.05
C PRO A 147 -29.99 1.16 43.36
N MET A 148 -30.89 0.97 42.40
CA MET A 148 -31.51 2.06 41.65
C MET A 148 -33.04 1.82 41.58
N HIS A 149 -33.81 2.90 41.80
CA HIS A 149 -35.27 2.87 41.85
C HIS A 149 -35.84 3.76 40.74
N SER A 150 -35.75 5.07 40.91
CA SER A 150 -36.30 5.98 39.91
C SER A 150 -35.44 6.03 38.64
N PHE A 151 -36.11 6.07 37.49
CA PHE A 151 -35.48 6.05 36.15
C PHE A 151 -36.11 7.06 35.22
N LEU A 152 -35.26 7.71 34.45
CA LEU A 152 -35.64 8.54 33.30
C LEU A 152 -34.68 8.27 32.15
N GLY A 153 -35.19 7.78 31.02
CA GLY A 153 -34.42 7.51 29.82
C GLY A 153 -34.95 8.27 28.61
N VAL A 154 -34.07 8.86 27.82
CA VAL A 154 -34.45 9.56 26.59
C VAL A 154 -33.50 9.17 25.46
N PRO A 155 -34.02 9.06 24.20
CA PRO A 155 -33.14 8.82 23.05
C PRO A 155 -32.38 10.09 22.68
N VAL A 156 -31.10 9.93 22.34
CA VAL A 156 -30.26 10.97 21.73
C VAL A 156 -30.23 10.70 20.23
N ARG A 157 -30.76 11.66 19.45
CA ARG A 157 -30.82 11.54 18.01
C ARG A 157 -29.80 12.46 17.33
N VAL A 158 -29.11 11.89 16.35
CA VAL A 158 -28.28 12.64 15.43
C VAL A 158 -28.98 12.63 14.10
N ARG A 159 -29.52 13.80 13.69
CA ARG A 159 -30.42 13.88 12.54
C ARG A 159 -31.66 12.98 12.73
N ASP A 160 -31.87 12.02 11.82
CA ASP A 160 -33.01 11.09 11.85
C ASP A 160 -32.67 9.73 12.51
N GLU A 161 -31.41 9.48 12.88
CA GLU A 161 -30.98 8.23 13.47
C GLU A 161 -30.82 8.35 14.99
N VAL A 162 -31.12 7.28 15.71
CA VAL A 162 -30.85 7.17 17.14
C VAL A 162 -29.38 6.82 17.33
N PHE A 163 -28.63 7.77 17.88
CA PHE A 163 -27.21 7.59 18.19
C PHE A 163 -27.00 6.74 19.43
N GLY A 164 -27.87 6.94 20.41
CA GLY A 164 -27.76 6.30 21.71
C GLY A 164 -28.90 6.72 22.61
N ASN A 165 -28.83 6.29 23.86
CA ASN A 165 -29.84 6.62 24.86
C ASN A 165 -29.18 7.19 26.12
N LEU A 166 -29.73 8.28 26.64
CA LEU A 166 -29.31 8.93 27.87
C LEU A 166 -30.20 8.46 29.01
N TYR A 167 -29.59 7.92 30.06
CA TYR A 167 -30.24 7.32 31.21
C TYR A 167 -29.89 8.07 32.49
N LEU A 168 -30.88 8.39 33.29
CA LEU A 168 -30.70 8.95 34.64
C LEU A 168 -31.41 8.07 35.66
N THR A 169 -30.80 7.89 36.82
CA THR A 169 -31.39 7.13 37.90
C THR A 169 -31.15 7.82 39.26
N GLU A 170 -32.00 7.51 40.22
CA GLU A 170 -31.98 8.06 41.59
C GLU A 170 -32.10 9.58 41.60
N LYS A 171 -33.34 10.08 41.41
CA LYS A 171 -33.68 11.51 41.57
C LYS A 171 -33.32 11.96 42.96
N ARG A 172 -32.52 13.01 43.10
CA ARG A 172 -32.18 13.58 44.41
C ARG A 172 -33.32 14.48 44.87
N GLY A 173 -33.61 14.46 46.18
CA GLY A 173 -34.62 15.32 46.81
C GLY A 173 -36.07 14.98 46.49
N ALA A 174 -36.37 13.96 45.67
CA ALA A 174 -37.70 13.47 45.35
C ALA A 174 -37.69 11.95 45.16
N ALA A 175 -38.86 11.31 45.23
CA ALA A 175 -39.00 9.87 45.04
C ALA A 175 -38.91 9.44 43.58
N GLU A 176 -39.31 10.32 42.63
CA GLU A 176 -39.37 10.03 41.20
C GLU A 176 -39.04 11.25 40.35
N PHE A 177 -38.69 11.03 39.11
CA PHE A 177 -38.54 12.09 38.10
C PHE A 177 -39.90 12.64 37.68
N THR A 178 -39.97 13.94 37.47
CA THR A 178 -41.19 14.64 37.03
C THR A 178 -41.32 14.70 35.52
N ALA A 179 -42.53 15.09 35.03
CA ALA A 179 -42.74 15.38 33.59
C ALA A 179 -41.88 16.55 33.12
N ASP A 180 -41.62 17.53 33.97
CA ASP A 180 -40.72 18.65 33.66
C ASP A 180 -39.25 18.21 33.53
N ASP A 181 -38.78 17.24 34.36
CA ASP A 181 -37.44 16.66 34.23
C ASP A 181 -37.30 15.95 32.88
N GLU A 182 -38.35 15.26 32.42
CA GLU A 182 -38.39 14.60 31.14
C GLU A 182 -38.27 15.62 29.97
N VAL A 183 -39.01 16.71 30.00
CA VAL A 183 -38.97 17.79 28.97
C VAL A 183 -37.58 18.41 28.92
N VAL A 184 -36.99 18.70 30.08
CA VAL A 184 -35.63 19.29 30.17
C VAL A 184 -34.57 18.33 29.65
N LEU A 185 -34.64 17.03 30.00
CA LEU A 185 -33.70 16.02 29.52
C LEU A 185 -33.84 15.78 28.01
N GLN A 186 -35.06 15.80 27.46
CA GLN A 186 -35.31 15.74 26.02
C GLN A 186 -34.66 16.93 25.27
N ALA A 187 -34.80 18.15 25.81
CA ALA A 187 -34.20 19.34 25.22
C ALA A 187 -32.65 19.25 25.22
N LEU A 188 -32.05 18.75 26.33
CA LEU A 188 -30.63 18.52 26.41
C LEU A 188 -30.20 17.41 25.43
N ALA A 189 -30.96 16.31 25.33
CA ALA A 189 -30.66 15.21 24.39
C ALA A 189 -30.69 15.65 22.93
N ALA A 190 -31.62 16.56 22.57
CA ALA A 190 -31.67 17.16 21.24
C ALA A 190 -30.43 18.02 20.94
N ALA A 191 -30.00 18.85 21.92
CA ALA A 191 -28.77 19.63 21.79
C ALA A 191 -27.52 18.75 21.74
N ALA A 192 -27.49 17.67 22.54
CA ALA A 192 -26.46 16.68 22.55
C ALA A 192 -26.29 16.02 21.17
N GLY A 193 -27.39 15.69 20.49
CA GLY A 193 -27.32 15.15 19.13
C GLY A 193 -26.61 16.05 18.14
N VAL A 194 -26.85 17.37 18.20
CA VAL A 194 -26.13 18.35 17.38
C VAL A 194 -24.63 18.41 17.72
N ALA A 195 -24.30 18.42 19.01
CA ALA A 195 -22.92 18.45 19.46
C ALA A 195 -22.15 17.19 19.05
N ILE A 196 -22.78 16.03 19.13
CA ILE A 196 -22.21 14.75 18.67
C ILE A 196 -21.97 14.75 17.15
N ASP A 197 -22.96 15.26 16.35
CA ASP A 197 -22.78 15.37 14.89
C ASP A 197 -21.59 16.28 14.56
N ASN A 198 -21.48 17.42 15.24
CA ASN A 198 -20.37 18.36 15.06
C ASN A 198 -19.02 17.72 15.43
N ALA A 199 -18.93 17.03 16.58
CA ALA A 199 -17.71 16.36 17.01
C ALA A 199 -17.27 15.26 15.99
N ARG A 200 -18.22 14.45 15.51
CA ARG A 200 -17.96 13.44 14.47
C ARG A 200 -17.50 14.06 13.14
N LEU A 201 -18.13 15.15 12.72
CA LEU A 201 -17.72 15.87 11.52
C LEU A 201 -16.32 16.46 11.67
N PHE A 202 -15.99 17.00 12.81
CA PHE A 202 -14.67 17.52 13.12
C PHE A 202 -13.60 16.43 13.10
N GLU A 203 -13.84 15.31 13.77
CA GLU A 203 -12.92 14.15 13.77
C GLU A 203 -12.70 13.60 12.36
N ARG A 204 -13.77 13.45 11.56
CA ARG A 204 -13.66 13.03 10.15
C ARG A 204 -12.85 14.02 9.32
N SER A 205 -13.07 15.32 9.53
CA SER A 205 -12.34 16.38 8.83
C SER A 205 -10.85 16.34 9.18
N ARG A 206 -10.53 16.22 10.46
CA ARG A 206 -9.15 16.13 10.97
C ARG A 206 -8.42 14.87 10.48
N THR A 207 -9.12 13.74 10.46
CA THR A 207 -8.56 12.49 9.90
C THR A 207 -8.28 12.63 8.41
N ARG A 208 -9.19 13.27 7.67
CA ARG A 208 -9.01 13.52 6.23
C ARG A 208 -7.86 14.50 5.95
N GLU A 209 -7.71 15.54 6.77
CA GLU A 209 -6.60 16.50 6.66
C GLU A 209 -5.24 15.80 6.85
N ARG A 210 -5.08 15.04 7.94
CA ARG A 210 -3.86 14.26 8.20
C ARG A 210 -3.55 13.27 7.07
N TRP A 211 -4.59 12.64 6.52
CA TRP A 211 -4.41 11.74 5.39
C TRP A 211 -3.91 12.47 4.15
N LEU A 212 -4.49 13.64 3.80
CA LEU A 212 -4.04 14.43 2.66
C LEU A 212 -2.60 14.94 2.83
N GLU A 213 -2.23 15.36 4.05
CA GLU A 213 -0.86 15.75 4.38
C GLU A 213 0.11 14.58 4.18
N ALA A 214 -0.21 13.39 4.67
CA ALA A 214 0.62 12.20 4.51
C ALA A 214 0.77 11.79 3.04
N VAL A 215 -0.30 11.85 2.24
CA VAL A 215 -0.22 11.60 0.78
C VAL A 215 0.65 12.64 0.08
N ALA A 216 0.53 13.92 0.45
CA ALA A 216 1.35 14.98 -0.12
C ALA A 216 2.85 14.80 0.24
N GLU A 217 3.17 14.38 1.46
CA GLU A 217 4.52 14.06 1.89
C GLU A 217 5.12 12.90 1.09
N VAL A 218 4.38 11.79 0.93
CA VAL A 218 4.80 10.64 0.12
C VAL A 218 5.07 11.05 -1.33
N ASN A 219 4.17 11.85 -1.93
CA ASN A 219 4.37 12.35 -3.28
C ASN A 219 5.59 13.30 -3.38
N GLY A 220 5.82 14.13 -2.36
CA GLY A 220 6.98 15.01 -2.27
C GLY A 220 8.30 14.22 -2.26
N GLU A 221 8.39 13.15 -1.46
CA GLU A 221 9.55 12.27 -1.41
C GLU A 221 9.78 11.55 -2.76
N LEU A 222 8.72 11.01 -3.37
CA LEU A 222 8.80 10.34 -4.66
C LEU A 222 9.32 11.27 -5.77
N LEU A 223 8.79 12.51 -5.85
CA LEU A 223 9.22 13.52 -6.83
C LEU A 223 10.59 14.11 -6.50
N GLY A 224 10.96 14.15 -5.21
CA GLY A 224 12.28 14.57 -4.74
C GLY A 224 13.42 13.62 -5.07
N GLY A 225 13.10 12.43 -5.61
CA GLY A 225 14.09 11.42 -6.01
C GLY A 225 14.56 10.53 -4.86
N ALA A 226 13.78 10.41 -3.79
CA ALA A 226 14.01 9.44 -2.73
C ALA A 226 14.07 8.01 -3.28
N SER A 227 14.75 7.11 -2.58
CA SER A 227 14.79 5.71 -3.00
C SER A 227 13.40 5.07 -2.83
N VAL A 228 13.12 4.05 -3.65
CA VAL A 228 11.86 3.27 -3.52
C VAL A 228 11.70 2.75 -2.09
N THR A 229 12.77 2.24 -1.50
CA THR A 229 12.76 1.71 -0.13
C THR A 229 12.40 2.79 0.90
N ASP A 230 12.95 4.00 0.78
CA ASP A 230 12.63 5.10 1.69
C ASP A 230 11.17 5.53 1.56
N THR A 231 10.67 5.61 0.32
CA THR A 231 9.26 5.92 0.05
C THR A 231 8.31 4.87 0.63
N LEU A 232 8.62 3.57 0.46
CA LEU A 232 7.82 2.48 1.03
C LEU A 232 7.86 2.49 2.56
N ASN A 233 9.01 2.79 3.18
CA ASN A 233 9.13 2.94 4.64
C ASN A 233 8.26 4.10 5.14
N LEU A 234 8.27 5.24 4.45
CA LEU A 234 7.43 6.38 4.79
C LEU A 234 5.94 6.01 4.70
N ILE A 235 5.52 5.35 3.62
CA ILE A 235 4.14 4.87 3.44
C ILE A 235 3.74 3.96 4.61
N ALA A 236 4.56 2.95 4.93
CA ALA A 236 4.27 2.02 6.01
C ALA A 236 4.16 2.73 7.38
N ALA A 237 5.03 3.71 7.66
CA ALA A 237 4.99 4.52 8.88
C ALA A 237 3.70 5.36 8.95
N ARG A 238 3.29 6.02 7.86
CA ARG A 238 2.06 6.83 7.81
C ARG A 238 0.80 5.97 7.91
N VAL A 239 0.78 4.83 7.24
CA VAL A 239 -0.32 3.86 7.38
C VAL A 239 -0.45 3.40 8.84
N ARG A 240 0.66 3.08 9.50
CA ARG A 240 0.66 2.67 10.92
C ARG A 240 0.06 3.76 11.81
N GLU A 241 0.51 5.00 11.65
CA GLU A 241 0.04 6.15 12.42
C GLU A 241 -1.46 6.41 12.20
N LEU A 242 -1.90 6.51 10.94
CA LEU A 242 -3.26 6.91 10.58
C LEU A 242 -4.31 5.82 10.80
N SER A 243 -3.93 4.54 10.70
CA SER A 243 -4.84 3.41 10.88
C SER A 243 -4.85 2.88 12.31
N ALA A 244 -3.99 3.41 13.20
CA ALA A 244 -3.72 2.88 14.53
C ALA A 244 -3.39 1.37 14.48
N ALA A 245 -2.61 0.95 13.46
CA ALA A 245 -2.06 -0.38 13.38
C ALA A 245 -0.82 -0.50 14.27
N ASP A 246 -0.62 -1.66 14.90
CA ASP A 246 0.58 -1.94 15.67
C ASP A 246 1.76 -2.30 14.75
N GLN A 247 1.46 -3.00 13.65
CA GLN A 247 2.43 -3.44 12.64
C GLN A 247 1.90 -3.15 11.24
N VAL A 248 2.78 -2.71 10.33
CA VAL A 248 2.48 -2.60 8.90
C VAL A 248 3.59 -3.28 8.11
N LEU A 249 3.20 -4.16 7.19
CA LEU A 249 4.12 -4.87 6.31
C LEU A 249 3.77 -4.56 4.85
N ILE A 250 4.79 -4.42 4.02
CA ILE A 250 4.65 -4.39 2.56
C ILE A 250 5.35 -5.62 2.01
N LEU A 251 4.56 -6.51 1.41
CA LEU A 251 5.03 -7.73 0.79
C LEU A 251 4.99 -7.55 -0.73
N LEU A 252 6.09 -7.86 -1.41
CA LEU A 252 6.20 -7.74 -2.85
C LEU A 252 6.20 -9.13 -3.49
N ALA A 253 5.46 -9.27 -4.57
CA ALA A 253 5.48 -10.46 -5.39
C ALA A 253 6.79 -10.49 -6.21
N GLY A 254 7.46 -11.64 -6.22
CA GLY A 254 8.53 -11.92 -7.17
C GLY A 254 7.98 -12.22 -8.57
N ASN A 255 8.83 -12.79 -9.44
CA ASN A 255 8.37 -13.30 -10.73
C ASN A 255 7.33 -14.41 -10.54
N THR A 256 6.51 -14.65 -11.57
CA THR A 256 5.42 -15.64 -11.54
C THR A 256 5.85 -16.97 -10.92
N GLY A 257 5.31 -17.29 -9.73
CA GLY A 257 5.59 -18.51 -8.97
C GLY A 257 6.67 -18.39 -7.89
N GLU A 258 7.27 -17.21 -7.70
CA GLU A 258 8.16 -16.95 -6.58
C GLU A 258 7.36 -16.56 -5.32
N PRO A 259 7.85 -16.93 -4.11
CA PRO A 259 7.20 -16.56 -2.86
C PRO A 259 7.27 -15.03 -2.62
N LEU A 260 6.29 -14.50 -1.86
CA LEU A 260 6.29 -13.10 -1.46
C LEU A 260 7.51 -12.78 -0.59
N THR A 261 8.07 -11.59 -0.81
CA THR A 261 9.17 -11.07 0.01
C THR A 261 8.68 -9.90 0.85
N VAL A 262 8.95 -9.94 2.15
CA VAL A 262 8.68 -8.81 3.06
C VAL A 262 9.68 -7.71 2.77
N SER A 263 9.27 -6.68 2.05
CA SER A 263 10.14 -5.57 1.64
C SER A 263 10.32 -4.54 2.75
N VAL A 264 9.23 -4.23 3.46
CA VAL A 264 9.21 -3.20 4.50
C VAL A 264 8.39 -3.68 5.69
N VAL A 265 8.85 -3.32 6.88
CA VAL A 265 8.15 -3.52 8.16
C VAL A 265 8.17 -2.20 8.94
N ALA A 266 7.00 -1.70 9.33
CA ALA A 266 6.85 -0.61 10.27
C ALA A 266 6.20 -1.13 11.56
N GLY A 267 6.95 -1.13 12.65
CA GLY A 267 6.60 -1.68 13.95
C GLY A 267 7.79 -2.45 14.54
N GLU A 268 7.78 -2.64 15.85
CA GLU A 268 8.95 -3.19 16.54
C GLU A 268 9.01 -4.73 16.52
N ARG A 269 7.84 -5.38 16.55
CA ARG A 269 7.75 -6.85 16.78
C ARG A 269 8.21 -7.68 15.58
N MET A 270 7.96 -7.21 14.36
CA MET A 270 8.20 -8.00 13.13
C MET A 270 9.38 -7.50 12.29
N ILE A 271 10.24 -6.67 12.86
CA ILE A 271 11.36 -6.06 12.13
C ILE A 271 12.34 -7.11 11.56
N GLU A 272 12.45 -8.28 12.20
CA GLU A 272 13.30 -9.39 11.76
C GLU A 272 12.77 -10.05 10.48
N LEU A 273 11.50 -9.82 10.11
CA LEU A 273 10.92 -10.35 8.87
C LEU A 273 11.36 -9.57 7.63
N ALA A 274 11.92 -8.37 7.79
CA ALA A 274 12.35 -7.55 6.65
C ALA A 274 13.41 -8.30 5.82
N GLY A 275 13.17 -8.43 4.52
CA GLY A 275 14.03 -9.15 3.58
C GLY A 275 13.83 -10.67 3.57
N THR A 276 12.94 -11.22 4.41
CA THR A 276 12.64 -12.66 4.38
C THR A 276 11.62 -12.98 3.30
N SER A 277 11.73 -14.17 2.74
CA SER A 277 10.75 -14.71 1.79
C SER A 277 9.76 -15.59 2.54
N THR A 278 8.48 -15.35 2.36
CA THR A 278 7.41 -16.12 3.01
C THR A 278 6.91 -17.20 2.05
N ALA A 279 7.32 -18.44 2.28
CA ALA A 279 6.76 -19.59 1.58
C ALA A 279 5.41 -19.95 2.21
N GLY A 280 4.31 -19.68 1.51
CA GLY A 280 2.96 -20.00 1.98
C GLY A 280 2.38 -18.93 2.89
N VAL A 281 1.82 -17.91 2.30
CA VAL A 281 1.19 -16.77 2.97
C VAL A 281 -0.17 -17.19 3.53
N HIS A 282 -0.70 -16.42 4.48
CA HIS A 282 -2.04 -16.61 5.02
C HIS A 282 -3.09 -16.57 3.89
N PRO A 283 -4.10 -17.48 3.88
CA PRO A 283 -5.10 -17.55 2.81
C PRO A 283 -5.75 -16.22 2.45
N ALA A 284 -6.00 -15.37 3.44
CA ALA A 284 -6.56 -14.04 3.21
C ALA A 284 -5.64 -13.11 2.41
N ILE A 285 -4.32 -13.32 2.44
CA ILE A 285 -3.37 -12.57 1.60
C ILE A 285 -3.38 -13.14 0.19
N ASP A 286 -3.43 -14.46 0.05
CA ASP A 286 -3.58 -15.14 -1.24
C ASP A 286 -4.87 -14.69 -1.95
N ASP A 287 -6.00 -14.66 -1.23
CA ASP A 287 -7.29 -14.17 -1.74
C ASP A 287 -7.22 -12.73 -2.27
N VAL A 288 -6.52 -11.83 -1.56
CA VAL A 288 -6.34 -10.43 -1.99
C VAL A 288 -5.44 -10.33 -3.21
N LEU A 289 -4.38 -11.15 -3.29
CA LEU A 289 -3.50 -11.21 -4.47
C LEU A 289 -4.23 -11.71 -5.72
N GLU A 290 -5.08 -12.73 -5.56
CA GLU A 290 -5.83 -13.32 -6.67
C GLU A 290 -7.02 -12.46 -7.11
N SER A 291 -7.78 -11.93 -6.13
CA SER A 291 -8.97 -11.12 -6.42
C SER A 291 -8.65 -9.67 -6.80
N GLY A 292 -7.50 -9.14 -6.35
CA GLY A 292 -7.18 -7.71 -6.45
C GLY A 292 -8.12 -6.82 -5.61
N GLN A 293 -8.83 -7.37 -4.64
CA GLN A 293 -9.76 -6.63 -3.79
C GLN A 293 -9.23 -6.57 -2.35
N PRO A 294 -9.38 -5.43 -1.66
CA PRO A 294 -8.98 -5.31 -0.26
C PRO A 294 -9.84 -6.18 0.64
N GLY A 295 -9.23 -6.79 1.67
CA GLY A 295 -9.88 -7.68 2.63
C GLY A 295 -9.65 -7.28 4.09
N LEU A 296 -10.64 -7.62 4.94
CA LEU A 296 -10.53 -7.52 6.39
C LEU A 296 -10.39 -8.91 6.99
N VAL A 297 -9.46 -9.08 7.92
CA VAL A 297 -9.15 -10.34 8.58
C VAL A 297 -9.40 -10.17 10.07
N THR A 298 -10.15 -11.10 10.66
CA THR A 298 -10.49 -11.06 12.09
C THR A 298 -9.30 -11.40 12.98
N ASP A 299 -8.49 -12.36 12.58
CA ASP A 299 -7.26 -12.79 13.28
C ASP A 299 -6.26 -13.35 12.26
N LEU A 300 -5.20 -12.59 11.99
CA LEU A 300 -4.15 -12.97 11.04
C LEU A 300 -3.16 -13.99 11.65
N GLY A 301 -3.12 -14.11 12.97
CA GLY A 301 -2.27 -15.08 13.67
C GLY A 301 -2.85 -16.50 13.70
N VAL A 302 -4.09 -16.71 13.23
CA VAL A 302 -4.72 -18.03 13.16
C VAL A 302 -4.50 -18.63 11.79
N ILE A 303 -3.57 -19.56 11.68
CA ILE A 303 -3.29 -20.30 10.44
C ILE A 303 -4.17 -21.57 10.41
N PRO A 304 -4.82 -21.89 9.27
CA PRO A 304 -5.45 -23.19 9.10
C PRO A 304 -4.45 -24.34 9.29
N HIS A 305 -4.86 -25.44 9.91
CA HIS A 305 -4.08 -26.53 10.48
C HIS A 305 -3.04 -27.24 9.58
N ASP A 306 -2.86 -26.82 8.32
CA ASP A 306 -2.04 -27.51 7.32
C ASP A 306 -0.78 -26.72 6.87
N ARG A 307 -0.46 -25.57 7.47
CA ARG A 307 0.73 -24.75 7.12
C ARG A 307 1.58 -24.44 8.34
N SER A 308 2.89 -24.69 8.23
CA SER A 308 3.79 -24.89 9.37
C SER A 308 4.57 -23.67 9.87
N GLU A 309 4.30 -22.43 9.47
CA GLU A 309 5.08 -21.29 9.99
C GLU A 309 4.21 -20.12 10.43
N PRO A 310 4.37 -19.67 11.70
CA PRO A 310 3.66 -18.51 12.24
C PRO A 310 4.35 -17.19 11.85
N ALA A 311 4.38 -16.85 10.54
CA ALA A 311 4.97 -15.58 10.11
C ALA A 311 4.27 -14.35 10.74
N PHE A 312 3.02 -14.51 11.19
CA PHE A 312 2.21 -13.42 11.74
C PHE A 312 1.74 -13.69 13.17
N ASP A 313 2.49 -14.52 13.93
CA ASP A 313 2.14 -14.82 15.33
C ASP A 313 2.08 -13.55 16.19
N GLY A 314 1.00 -13.43 16.97
CA GLY A 314 0.73 -12.26 17.81
C GLY A 314 -0.08 -11.15 17.13
N LEU A 315 -0.29 -11.18 15.80
CA LEU A 315 -1.28 -10.33 15.14
C LEU A 315 -2.69 -10.92 15.33
N GLY A 316 -3.64 -10.03 15.55
CA GLY A 316 -5.06 -10.28 15.56
C GLY A 316 -5.73 -9.69 14.33
N PRO A 317 -6.62 -8.69 14.50
CA PRO A 317 -7.31 -8.07 13.38
C PRO A 317 -6.35 -7.41 12.38
N ALA A 318 -6.59 -7.61 11.08
CA ALA A 318 -5.78 -7.02 10.04
C ALA A 318 -6.62 -6.53 8.84
N ALA A 319 -6.08 -5.54 8.13
CA ALA A 319 -6.54 -5.13 6.82
C ALA A 319 -5.44 -5.46 5.79
N VAL A 320 -5.82 -6.13 4.73
CA VAL A 320 -4.93 -6.53 3.63
C VAL A 320 -5.38 -5.81 2.37
N VAL A 321 -4.47 -5.10 1.73
CA VAL A 321 -4.78 -4.24 0.58
C VAL A 321 -3.80 -4.53 -0.56
N PRO A 322 -4.26 -4.77 -1.80
CA PRO A 322 -3.38 -5.07 -2.92
C PRO A 322 -2.62 -3.82 -3.38
N LEU A 323 -1.37 -3.99 -3.79
CA LEU A 323 -0.59 -2.99 -4.52
C LEU A 323 -0.86 -3.20 -6.02
N THR A 324 -1.79 -2.42 -6.56
CA THR A 324 -2.25 -2.59 -7.94
C THR A 324 -1.56 -1.61 -8.87
N SER A 325 -0.94 -2.12 -9.92
CA SER A 325 -0.32 -1.35 -11.01
C SER A 325 -0.96 -1.68 -12.35
N ALA A 326 -0.54 -1.01 -13.43
CA ALA A 326 -0.98 -1.32 -14.79
C ALA A 326 -0.63 -2.76 -15.22
N SER A 327 0.39 -3.36 -14.62
CA SER A 327 0.85 -4.74 -14.89
C SER A 327 0.14 -5.80 -14.02
N GLY A 328 -0.75 -5.40 -13.12
CA GLY A 328 -1.45 -6.28 -12.19
C GLY A 328 -1.10 -6.02 -10.71
N VAL A 329 -1.37 -7.01 -9.86
CA VAL A 329 -1.07 -6.93 -8.42
C VAL A 329 0.40 -7.28 -8.20
N GLY A 330 1.20 -6.29 -7.83
CA GLY A 330 2.65 -6.44 -7.57
C GLY A 330 3.00 -6.80 -6.12
N GLY A 331 2.00 -6.89 -5.24
CA GLY A 331 2.20 -7.19 -3.83
C GLY A 331 1.01 -6.81 -2.97
N VAL A 332 1.19 -6.81 -1.65
CA VAL A 332 0.15 -6.41 -0.69
C VAL A 332 0.73 -5.53 0.43
N LEU A 333 -0.12 -4.64 0.93
CA LEU A 333 0.09 -3.92 2.17
C LEU A 333 -0.79 -4.56 3.24
N VAL A 334 -0.20 -4.96 4.36
CA VAL A 334 -0.86 -5.57 5.51
C VAL A 334 -0.75 -4.61 6.70
N ALA A 335 -1.87 -4.13 7.21
CA ALA A 335 -1.94 -3.37 8.45
C ALA A 335 -2.56 -4.27 9.52
N GLY A 336 -1.81 -4.61 10.57
CA GLY A 336 -2.22 -5.53 11.62
C GLY A 336 -2.22 -4.89 13.00
N ARG A 337 -3.15 -5.32 13.85
CA ARG A 337 -3.24 -4.97 15.26
C ARG A 337 -2.94 -6.18 16.14
N ASP A 338 -2.56 -5.94 17.37
CA ASP A 338 -2.33 -6.99 18.35
C ASP A 338 -3.62 -7.77 18.68
N LYS A 339 -3.47 -9.03 19.12
CA LYS A 339 -4.61 -9.86 19.53
C LYS A 339 -5.42 -9.19 20.63
N GLY A 340 -6.74 -9.17 20.44
CA GLY A 340 -7.67 -8.53 21.38
C GLY A 340 -7.93 -7.04 21.11
N SER A 341 -7.24 -6.44 20.15
CA SER A 341 -7.51 -5.07 19.70
C SER A 341 -8.80 -4.99 18.88
N PRO A 342 -9.41 -3.80 18.77
CA PRO A 342 -10.61 -3.59 17.94
C PRO A 342 -10.36 -3.95 16.48
N GLN A 343 -11.38 -4.51 15.82
CA GLN A 343 -11.31 -4.84 14.38
C GLN A 343 -11.18 -3.60 13.50
N PHE A 344 -10.55 -3.77 12.34
CA PHE A 344 -10.60 -2.75 11.29
C PHE A 344 -12.01 -2.62 10.74
N LYS A 345 -12.41 -1.39 10.42
CA LYS A 345 -13.72 -1.10 9.84
C LYS A 345 -13.61 -0.95 8.33
N ALA A 346 -14.70 -1.25 7.62
CA ALA A 346 -14.74 -1.13 6.16
C ALA A 346 -14.50 0.31 5.65
N ASP A 347 -14.83 1.32 6.45
CA ASP A 347 -14.59 2.73 6.13
C ASP A 347 -13.11 3.14 6.16
N GLN A 348 -12.23 2.31 6.74
CA GLN A 348 -10.78 2.50 6.74
C GLN A 348 -10.11 1.97 5.46
N LEU A 349 -10.72 1.02 4.76
CA LEU A 349 -10.15 0.42 3.54
C LEU A 349 -9.81 1.42 2.44
N PRO A 350 -10.66 2.42 2.10
CA PRO A 350 -10.34 3.40 1.05
C PRO A 350 -9.06 4.20 1.33
N MET A 351 -8.80 4.53 2.60
CA MET A 351 -7.58 5.19 3.02
C MET A 351 -6.35 4.28 2.81
N LEU A 352 -6.44 3.04 3.28
CA LEU A 352 -5.36 2.06 3.12
C LEU A 352 -5.07 1.74 1.65
N SER A 353 -6.13 1.60 0.82
CA SER A 353 -6.01 1.40 -0.62
C SER A 353 -5.27 2.56 -1.30
N SER A 354 -5.57 3.81 -0.91
CA SER A 354 -4.87 4.96 -1.47
C SER A 354 -3.36 4.95 -1.18
N PHE A 355 -2.93 4.50 0.00
CA PHE A 355 -1.49 4.33 0.30
C PHE A 355 -0.88 3.14 -0.44
N ALA A 356 -1.64 2.05 -0.61
CA ALA A 356 -1.20 0.92 -1.42
C ALA A 356 -1.01 1.32 -2.90
N ASP A 357 -1.90 2.13 -3.45
CA ASP A 357 -1.77 2.70 -4.80
C ASP A 357 -0.51 3.57 -4.91
N GLN A 358 -0.20 4.41 -3.90
CA GLN A 358 1.05 5.18 -3.88
C GLN A 358 2.29 4.29 -3.81
N ALA A 359 2.24 3.19 -3.05
CA ALA A 359 3.32 2.22 -3.01
C ALA A 359 3.53 1.53 -4.38
N ALA A 360 2.45 1.17 -5.07
CA ALA A 360 2.50 0.61 -6.41
C ALA A 360 3.12 1.60 -7.42
N VAL A 361 2.74 2.87 -7.37
CA VAL A 361 3.33 3.95 -8.20
C VAL A 361 4.82 4.12 -7.91
N ALA A 362 5.22 4.10 -6.62
CA ALA A 362 6.63 4.22 -6.22
C ALA A 362 7.47 3.05 -6.78
N LEU A 363 6.94 1.82 -6.73
CA LEU A 363 7.58 0.64 -7.30
C LEU A 363 7.75 0.76 -8.82
N GLU A 364 6.67 1.10 -9.54
CA GLU A 364 6.71 1.28 -11.00
C GLU A 364 7.70 2.38 -11.43
N PHE A 365 7.72 3.49 -10.70
CA PHE A 365 8.68 4.57 -10.95
C PHE A 365 10.13 4.12 -10.75
N GLY A 366 10.37 3.36 -9.66
CA GLY A 366 11.69 2.80 -9.36
C GLY A 366 12.19 1.82 -10.42
N GLU A 367 11.33 0.96 -10.94
CA GLU A 367 11.64 0.04 -12.04
C GLU A 367 11.96 0.79 -13.33
N LYS A 368 11.13 1.77 -13.71
CA LYS A 368 11.39 2.61 -14.87
C LYS A 368 12.72 3.35 -14.77
N GLN A 369 13.02 3.93 -13.61
CA GLN A 369 14.27 4.64 -13.38
C GLN A 369 15.49 3.71 -13.46
N ARG A 370 15.38 2.49 -12.90
CA ARG A 370 16.44 1.47 -12.99
C ARG A 370 16.69 1.06 -14.44
N ASN A 371 15.62 0.80 -15.20
CA ASN A 371 15.69 0.43 -16.60
C ASN A 371 16.29 1.56 -17.45
N GLN A 372 15.89 2.81 -17.21
CA GLN A 372 16.45 3.97 -17.90
C GLN A 372 17.95 4.13 -17.63
N ARG A 373 18.39 4.02 -16.37
CA ARG A 373 19.82 4.06 -16.03
C ARG A 373 20.61 2.96 -16.73
N LEU A 374 20.03 1.76 -16.82
CA LEU A 374 20.68 0.65 -17.54
C LEU A 374 20.83 0.99 -19.04
N LEU A 375 19.78 1.52 -19.68
CA LEU A 375 19.84 1.95 -21.07
C LEU A 375 20.86 3.07 -21.28
N ASP A 376 20.92 4.05 -20.40
CA ASP A 376 21.89 5.15 -20.47
C ASP A 376 23.34 4.64 -20.37
N VAL A 377 23.60 3.69 -19.44
CA VAL A 377 24.92 3.05 -19.31
C VAL A 377 25.28 2.26 -20.58
N LEU A 378 24.32 1.55 -21.16
CA LEU A 378 24.55 0.81 -22.41
C LEU A 378 24.83 1.74 -23.59
N ALA A 379 24.05 2.81 -23.73
CA ALA A 379 24.22 3.82 -24.76
C ALA A 379 25.58 4.53 -24.67
N ASP A 380 26.01 4.89 -23.46
CA ASP A 380 27.31 5.54 -23.21
C ASP A 380 28.47 4.59 -23.57
N ARG A 381 28.31 3.32 -23.24
CA ARG A 381 29.28 2.27 -23.56
C ARG A 381 29.43 2.07 -25.06
N ASP A 382 28.31 2.03 -25.79
CA ASP A 382 28.32 1.91 -27.26
C ASP A 382 28.94 3.15 -27.93
N ARG A 383 28.66 4.34 -27.41
CA ARG A 383 29.26 5.59 -27.89
C ARG A 383 30.78 5.60 -27.68
N ILE A 384 31.25 5.22 -26.48
CA ILE A 384 32.70 5.15 -26.18
C ILE A 384 33.40 4.16 -27.11
N ALA A 385 32.79 3.00 -27.34
CA ALA A 385 33.34 1.99 -28.24
C ALA A 385 33.46 2.48 -29.67
N GLN A 386 32.47 3.22 -30.18
CA GLN A 386 32.47 3.81 -31.52
C GLN A 386 33.53 4.91 -31.62
N ASP A 387 33.64 5.79 -30.64
CA ASP A 387 34.65 6.85 -30.60
C ASP A 387 36.08 6.27 -30.58
N LEU A 388 36.33 5.20 -29.81
CA LEU A 388 37.61 4.51 -29.81
C LEU A 388 37.93 3.86 -31.15
N HIS A 389 36.94 3.23 -31.79
CA HIS A 389 37.12 2.61 -33.11
C HIS A 389 37.45 3.66 -34.17
N ASP A 390 36.66 4.74 -34.25
CA ASP A 390 36.74 5.70 -35.36
C ASP A 390 37.93 6.68 -35.22
N HIS A 391 38.31 7.01 -34.00
CA HIS A 391 39.37 8.00 -33.78
C HIS A 391 40.71 7.36 -33.37
N VAL A 392 40.72 6.36 -32.51
CA VAL A 392 41.97 5.80 -32.01
C VAL A 392 42.50 4.73 -32.93
N ILE A 393 41.71 3.72 -33.25
CA ILE A 393 42.14 2.58 -34.05
C ILE A 393 42.49 3.04 -35.46
N GLN A 394 41.65 3.88 -36.13
CA GLN A 394 41.92 4.38 -37.45
C GLN A 394 43.21 5.22 -37.51
N ARG A 395 43.46 6.07 -36.51
CA ARG A 395 44.66 6.89 -36.43
C ARG A 395 45.94 6.06 -36.22
N MET A 396 45.87 5.05 -35.35
CA MET A 396 46.98 4.13 -35.11
C MET A 396 47.27 3.31 -36.39
N PHE A 397 46.24 2.82 -37.07
CA PHE A 397 46.37 2.09 -38.32
C PHE A 397 47.02 2.95 -39.41
N ALA A 398 46.54 4.19 -39.61
CA ALA A 398 47.12 5.12 -40.57
C ALA A 398 48.61 5.45 -40.25
N THR A 399 48.94 5.57 -38.98
CA THR A 399 50.31 5.79 -38.53
C THR A 399 51.19 4.56 -38.81
N GLY A 400 50.68 3.34 -38.53
CA GLY A 400 51.35 2.09 -38.85
C GLY A 400 51.65 1.94 -40.34
N MET A 401 50.65 2.17 -41.19
CA MET A 401 50.81 2.18 -42.66
C MET A 401 51.83 3.20 -43.14
N SER A 402 51.81 4.42 -42.60
CA SER A 402 52.79 5.45 -42.91
C SER A 402 54.22 5.01 -42.56
N LEU A 403 54.45 4.46 -41.38
CA LEU A 403 55.73 3.93 -40.97
C LEU A 403 56.16 2.75 -41.85
N GLN A 404 55.26 1.84 -42.17
CA GLN A 404 55.52 0.68 -42.99
C GLN A 404 55.95 1.09 -44.43
N SER A 405 55.35 2.15 -44.97
CA SER A 405 55.72 2.69 -46.31
C SER A 405 57.14 3.26 -46.39
N ILE A 406 57.71 3.63 -45.24
CA ILE A 406 59.06 4.21 -45.15
C ILE A 406 60.14 3.12 -44.98
N VAL A 407 59.83 1.97 -44.41
CA VAL A 407 60.77 0.85 -44.10
C VAL A 407 61.68 0.51 -45.29
N PRO A 408 61.18 0.36 -46.56
CA PRO A 408 62.02 0.04 -47.73
C PRO A 408 63.02 1.14 -48.09
N ARG A 409 62.76 2.38 -47.63
CA ARG A 409 63.58 3.57 -47.98
C ARG A 409 64.62 3.93 -46.93
N VAL A 410 64.66 3.20 -45.80
CA VAL A 410 65.62 3.42 -44.71
C VAL A 410 66.93 2.67 -45.05
N PRO A 411 68.04 3.40 -45.31
CA PRO A 411 69.29 2.78 -45.75
C PRO A 411 69.99 2.03 -44.60
N ASP A 412 69.91 2.57 -43.38
CA ASP A 412 70.57 1.98 -42.19
C ASP A 412 69.76 0.77 -41.65
N ALA A 413 70.44 -0.36 -41.54
CA ALA A 413 69.82 -1.61 -41.11
C ALA A 413 69.28 -1.57 -39.67
N PHE A 414 69.97 -0.86 -38.77
CA PHE A 414 69.52 -0.72 -37.37
C PHE A 414 68.27 0.17 -37.28
N ALA A 415 68.27 1.28 -38.01
CA ALA A 415 67.09 2.16 -38.04
C ALA A 415 65.88 1.47 -38.68
N ARG A 416 66.07 0.65 -39.71
CA ARG A 416 65.03 -0.14 -40.38
C ARG A 416 64.39 -1.15 -39.44
N ASP A 417 65.24 -1.90 -38.70
CA ASP A 417 64.77 -2.87 -37.71
C ASP A 417 63.96 -2.21 -36.57
N ARG A 418 64.40 -1.03 -36.10
CA ARG A 418 63.65 -0.23 -35.11
C ARG A 418 62.28 0.25 -35.60
N VAL A 419 62.16 0.67 -36.85
CA VAL A 419 60.86 1.09 -37.45
C VAL A 419 59.95 -0.13 -37.60
N THR A 420 60.49 -1.30 -38.04
CA THR A 420 59.72 -2.53 -38.15
C THR A 420 59.16 -2.97 -36.78
N GLN A 421 59.98 -2.95 -35.73
CA GLN A 421 59.53 -3.23 -34.36
C GLN A 421 58.44 -2.26 -33.88
N ALA A 422 58.54 -0.97 -34.23
CA ALA A 422 57.51 0.01 -33.88
C ALA A 422 56.17 -0.25 -34.59
N VAL A 423 56.19 -0.70 -35.84
CA VAL A 423 54.96 -1.10 -36.59
C VAL A 423 54.33 -2.33 -35.94
N GLU A 424 55.13 -3.38 -35.64
CA GLU A 424 54.62 -4.59 -34.97
C GLU A 424 54.03 -4.28 -33.59
N GLN A 425 54.61 -3.34 -32.86
CA GLN A 425 54.10 -2.90 -31.57
C GLN A 425 52.76 -2.15 -31.73
N LEU A 426 52.61 -1.25 -32.72
CA LEU A 426 51.37 -0.59 -33.05
C LEU A 426 50.26 -1.59 -33.40
N ASP A 427 50.55 -2.58 -34.23
CA ASP A 427 49.61 -3.61 -34.64
C ASP A 427 49.18 -4.48 -33.43
N ARG A 428 50.12 -4.75 -32.50
CA ARG A 428 49.77 -5.43 -31.26
C ARG A 428 48.85 -4.59 -30.39
N THR A 429 49.14 -3.30 -30.21
CA THR A 429 48.31 -2.38 -29.43
C THR A 429 46.90 -2.20 -30.04
N VAL A 430 46.81 -2.15 -31.38
CA VAL A 430 45.49 -2.10 -32.07
C VAL A 430 44.69 -3.37 -31.77
N ARG A 431 45.33 -4.55 -31.79
CA ARG A 431 44.65 -5.81 -31.44
C ARG A 431 44.21 -5.83 -30.00
N GLU A 432 45.05 -5.40 -29.06
CA GLU A 432 44.72 -5.31 -27.62
C GLU A 432 43.55 -4.35 -27.36
N ILE A 433 43.54 -3.18 -27.99
CA ILE A 433 42.46 -2.22 -27.88
C ILE A 433 41.15 -2.80 -28.45
N ARG A 434 41.20 -3.46 -29.64
CA ARG A 434 40.04 -4.16 -30.18
C ARG A 434 39.46 -5.18 -29.24
N THR A 435 40.31 -5.99 -28.61
CA THR A 435 39.90 -7.00 -27.62
C THR A 435 39.29 -6.31 -26.40
N SER A 436 39.91 -5.25 -25.88
CA SER A 436 39.38 -4.51 -24.72
C SER A 436 38.04 -3.82 -25.00
N ILE A 437 37.86 -3.23 -26.18
CA ILE A 437 36.56 -2.67 -26.63
C ILE A 437 35.52 -3.79 -26.69
N PHE A 438 35.94 -4.94 -27.16
CA PHE A 438 35.11 -6.13 -27.26
C PHE A 438 34.66 -6.65 -25.88
N ASP A 439 35.59 -6.74 -24.93
CA ASP A 439 35.28 -7.13 -23.55
C ASP A 439 34.36 -6.11 -22.84
N LEU A 440 34.47 -4.83 -23.15
CA LEU A 440 33.55 -3.80 -22.70
C LEU A 440 32.10 -4.05 -23.20
N HIS A 441 31.91 -4.59 -24.38
CA HIS A 441 30.58 -4.94 -24.93
C HIS A 441 29.99 -6.20 -24.30
N THR A 442 30.80 -7.08 -23.70
CA THR A 442 30.36 -8.39 -23.20
C THR A 442 30.21 -8.48 -21.69
N SER A 443 30.59 -7.46 -20.90
CA SER A 443 30.60 -7.48 -19.42
C SER A 443 29.25 -7.12 -18.77
N GLY A 444 28.15 -7.66 -19.26
CA GLY A 444 26.83 -7.48 -18.62
C GLY A 444 25.99 -8.73 -18.76
N SER A 445 25.75 -9.43 -17.66
CA SER A 445 24.96 -10.64 -17.45
C SER A 445 25.59 -11.95 -17.97
N ASP A 446 25.77 -12.89 -17.07
CA ASP A 446 26.01 -14.34 -17.25
C ASP A 446 26.83 -14.68 -18.51
N SER A 447 28.12 -14.38 -18.48
CA SER A 447 29.02 -14.40 -19.65
C SER A 447 29.19 -15.78 -20.30
N SER A 448 28.64 -16.84 -19.73
CA SER A 448 28.65 -18.20 -20.28
C SER A 448 27.50 -18.48 -21.24
N LYS A 449 26.46 -17.60 -21.29
CA LYS A 449 25.25 -17.82 -22.10
C LYS A 449 25.12 -16.87 -23.30
N SER A 450 25.98 -15.85 -23.45
CA SER A 450 25.89 -14.87 -24.54
C SER A 450 26.17 -15.52 -25.89
N LEU A 451 25.19 -15.44 -26.82
CA LEU A 451 25.34 -15.95 -28.18
C LEU A 451 26.50 -15.26 -28.90
N ARG A 452 26.63 -13.95 -28.75
CA ARG A 452 27.71 -13.14 -29.34
C ARG A 452 29.09 -13.71 -28.97
N ARG A 453 29.33 -14.03 -27.69
CA ARG A 453 30.59 -14.61 -27.24
C ARG A 453 30.84 -16.00 -27.84
N ARG A 454 29.83 -16.86 -27.83
CA ARG A 454 29.92 -18.21 -28.39
C ARG A 454 30.28 -18.19 -29.90
N LEU A 455 29.67 -17.25 -30.67
CA LEU A 455 29.98 -17.10 -32.09
C LEU A 455 31.42 -16.67 -32.33
N LEU A 456 31.98 -15.82 -31.49
CA LEU A 456 33.34 -15.33 -31.59
C LEU A 456 34.36 -16.34 -31.13
N ASP A 457 34.02 -17.11 -30.10
CA ASP A 457 34.85 -18.24 -29.66
C ASP A 457 35.01 -19.26 -30.83
N VAL A 458 33.93 -19.54 -31.57
CA VAL A 458 33.95 -20.38 -32.77
C VAL A 458 34.87 -19.81 -33.88
N VAL A 459 34.77 -18.48 -34.12
CA VAL A 459 35.62 -17.83 -35.08
C VAL A 459 37.10 -17.90 -34.70
N THR A 460 37.41 -17.60 -33.44
CA THR A 460 38.78 -17.66 -32.90
C THR A 460 39.34 -19.08 -32.97
N GLU A 461 38.57 -20.08 -32.56
CA GLU A 461 38.94 -21.49 -32.59
C GLU A 461 39.39 -21.92 -34.01
N LEU A 462 38.63 -21.54 -35.05
CA LEU A 462 38.87 -22.00 -36.41
C LEU A 462 39.94 -21.19 -37.17
N THR A 463 40.27 -19.99 -36.71
CA THR A 463 41.20 -19.09 -37.41
C THR A 463 42.56 -18.97 -36.72
N THR A 464 42.72 -19.44 -35.47
CA THR A 464 43.98 -19.33 -34.70
C THR A 464 45.18 -19.98 -35.39
N GLU A 465 44.99 -21.10 -36.08
CA GLU A 465 46.06 -21.84 -36.81
C GLU A 465 45.99 -21.63 -38.34
N SER A 466 45.16 -20.67 -38.83
CA SER A 466 45.01 -20.42 -40.27
C SER A 466 45.68 -19.11 -40.71
N THR A 467 45.96 -19.00 -42.00
CA THR A 467 46.46 -17.75 -42.63
C THR A 467 45.34 -16.77 -42.95
N VAL A 468 44.07 -17.15 -42.75
CA VAL A 468 42.88 -16.37 -43.08
C VAL A 468 42.65 -15.29 -42.03
N THR A 469 42.40 -14.07 -42.50
CA THR A 469 42.06 -12.92 -41.65
C THR A 469 40.56 -12.75 -41.57
N PRO A 470 39.90 -13.07 -40.40
CA PRO A 470 38.46 -12.90 -40.29
C PRO A 470 38.10 -11.47 -39.93
N SER A 471 37.10 -10.91 -40.66
CA SER A 471 36.42 -9.65 -40.31
C SER A 471 35.05 -9.98 -39.80
N VAL A 472 34.77 -9.69 -38.50
CA VAL A 472 33.50 -10.04 -37.85
C VAL A 472 32.72 -8.78 -37.51
N ARG A 473 31.46 -8.71 -37.97
CA ARG A 473 30.52 -7.64 -37.64
C ARG A 473 29.24 -8.24 -37.06
N ILE A 474 28.92 -7.91 -35.80
CA ILE A 474 27.70 -8.34 -35.16
C ILE A 474 26.86 -7.10 -34.83
N ALA A 475 25.66 -7.01 -35.38
CA ALA A 475 24.74 -5.87 -35.24
C ALA A 475 23.39 -6.31 -34.63
N GLY A 476 22.72 -5.39 -33.96
CA GLY A 476 21.44 -5.67 -33.28
C GLY A 476 21.60 -6.32 -31.91
N ALA A 477 20.46 -6.56 -31.26
CA ALA A 477 20.41 -7.11 -29.89
C ALA A 477 20.45 -8.66 -29.89
N VAL A 478 21.54 -9.23 -30.42
CA VAL A 478 21.71 -10.66 -30.69
C VAL A 478 21.52 -11.52 -29.43
N ASP A 479 21.97 -11.04 -28.28
CA ASP A 479 21.89 -11.79 -27.03
C ASP A 479 20.49 -11.75 -26.39
N THR A 480 19.66 -10.78 -26.77
CA THR A 480 18.30 -10.57 -26.20
C THR A 480 17.19 -11.04 -27.12
N LEU A 481 17.35 -10.84 -28.43
CA LEU A 481 16.32 -11.17 -29.43
C LEU A 481 16.39 -12.61 -29.91
N VAL A 482 17.59 -13.25 -29.84
CA VAL A 482 17.76 -14.60 -30.36
C VAL A 482 17.45 -15.62 -29.26
N PRO A 483 16.40 -16.45 -29.41
CA PRO A 483 16.06 -17.50 -28.44
C PRO A 483 17.19 -18.52 -28.27
N GLN A 484 17.37 -19.07 -27.06
CA GLN A 484 18.40 -20.08 -26.77
C GLN A 484 18.34 -21.30 -27.70
N THR A 485 17.15 -21.65 -28.19
CA THR A 485 16.95 -22.74 -29.15
C THR A 485 17.66 -22.52 -30.48
N LEU A 486 17.94 -21.26 -30.86
CA LEU A 486 18.66 -20.92 -32.09
C LEU A 486 20.18 -20.81 -31.89
N HIS A 487 20.70 -20.75 -30.66
CA HIS A 487 22.12 -20.56 -30.38
C HIS A 487 22.99 -21.67 -31.00
N GLU A 488 22.64 -22.94 -30.79
CA GLU A 488 23.39 -24.08 -31.35
C GLU A 488 23.31 -24.09 -32.89
N HIS A 489 22.20 -23.65 -33.46
CA HIS A 489 22.05 -23.55 -34.92
C HIS A 489 22.94 -22.46 -35.49
N ALA A 490 22.99 -21.27 -34.87
CA ALA A 490 23.83 -20.15 -35.29
C ALA A 490 25.33 -20.51 -35.24
N GLU A 491 25.78 -21.12 -34.14
CA GLU A 491 27.16 -21.60 -34.00
C GLU A 491 27.55 -22.62 -35.07
N ALA A 492 26.68 -23.60 -35.30
CA ALA A 492 26.92 -24.61 -36.31
C ALA A 492 26.98 -24.03 -37.73
N VAL A 493 26.21 -22.99 -38.03
CA VAL A 493 26.24 -22.28 -39.32
C VAL A 493 27.57 -21.57 -39.52
N ILE A 494 28.03 -20.80 -38.51
CA ILE A 494 29.32 -20.11 -38.60
C ILE A 494 30.47 -21.14 -38.66
N ARG A 495 30.44 -22.18 -37.82
CA ARG A 495 31.44 -23.23 -37.81
C ARG A 495 31.60 -23.92 -39.17
N GLU A 496 30.49 -24.29 -39.78
CA GLU A 496 30.51 -24.96 -41.10
C GLU A 496 30.96 -24.03 -42.23
N ALA A 497 30.38 -22.80 -42.29
CA ALA A 497 30.71 -21.85 -43.34
C ALA A 497 32.15 -21.37 -43.25
N LEU A 498 32.66 -21.05 -42.05
CA LEU A 498 34.03 -20.62 -41.82
C LEU A 498 35.03 -21.76 -42.05
N SER A 499 34.71 -22.98 -41.59
CA SER A 499 35.54 -24.17 -41.85
C SER A 499 35.71 -24.44 -43.33
N ASN A 500 34.62 -24.21 -44.13
CA ASN A 500 34.70 -24.36 -45.58
C ASN A 500 35.58 -23.27 -46.22
N ALA A 501 35.45 -22.03 -45.77
CA ALA A 501 36.33 -20.94 -46.23
C ALA A 501 37.81 -21.23 -45.87
N VAL A 502 38.13 -21.57 -44.65
CA VAL A 502 39.50 -21.84 -44.21
C VAL A 502 40.13 -23.04 -44.92
N ARG A 503 39.38 -24.13 -45.15
CA ARG A 503 39.94 -25.39 -45.68
C ARG A 503 39.90 -25.53 -47.20
N HIS A 504 38.96 -24.85 -47.86
CA HIS A 504 38.62 -25.16 -49.26
C HIS A 504 38.69 -23.99 -50.21
N SER A 505 38.58 -22.73 -49.73
CA SER A 505 38.49 -21.57 -50.60
C SER A 505 39.87 -21.03 -51.06
N GLY A 506 40.94 -21.27 -50.27
CA GLY A 506 42.22 -20.59 -50.51
C GLY A 506 42.16 -19.08 -50.27
N ALA A 507 41.16 -18.60 -49.55
CA ALA A 507 40.93 -17.19 -49.25
C ALA A 507 41.98 -16.60 -48.32
N GLU A 508 42.27 -15.31 -48.50
CA GLU A 508 43.09 -14.52 -47.57
C GLU A 508 42.22 -13.78 -46.56
N GLU A 509 41.00 -13.36 -46.98
CA GLU A 509 40.05 -12.64 -46.15
C GLU A 509 38.68 -13.35 -46.11
N VAL A 510 38.10 -13.40 -44.91
CA VAL A 510 36.74 -13.89 -44.67
C VAL A 510 35.95 -12.86 -43.89
N THR A 511 34.80 -12.45 -44.44
CA THR A 511 33.87 -11.52 -43.76
C THR A 511 32.70 -12.30 -43.16
N ILE A 512 32.45 -12.09 -41.88
CA ILE A 512 31.33 -12.67 -41.12
C ILE A 512 30.44 -11.54 -40.63
N ARG A 513 29.16 -11.56 -41.04
CA ARG A 513 28.15 -10.58 -40.61
C ARG A 513 27.02 -11.30 -39.90
N VAL A 514 26.70 -10.87 -38.69
CA VAL A 514 25.56 -11.37 -37.92
C VAL A 514 24.66 -10.18 -37.58
N GLU A 515 23.40 -10.28 -37.89
CA GLU A 515 22.42 -9.21 -37.65
C GLU A 515 21.13 -9.82 -37.03
N ALA A 516 20.64 -9.25 -35.95
CA ALA A 516 19.40 -9.64 -35.30
C ALA A 516 18.48 -8.43 -35.18
N ASP A 517 17.32 -8.51 -35.87
CA ASP A 517 16.21 -7.56 -35.78
C ASP A 517 14.89 -8.36 -35.82
N ARG A 518 14.21 -8.44 -36.93
CA ARG A 518 13.04 -9.32 -37.14
C ARG A 518 13.42 -10.73 -37.52
N GLU A 519 14.59 -10.87 -38.08
CA GLU A 519 15.22 -12.12 -38.50
C GLU A 519 16.64 -12.18 -37.92
N LEU A 520 17.14 -13.38 -37.61
CA LEU A 520 18.56 -13.60 -37.45
C LEU A 520 19.17 -13.86 -38.83
N ILE A 521 20.10 -13.00 -39.24
CA ILE A 521 20.84 -13.09 -40.48
C ILE A 521 22.28 -13.40 -40.17
N ILE A 522 22.81 -14.47 -40.73
CA ILE A 522 24.24 -14.83 -40.69
C ILE A 522 24.75 -14.88 -42.13
N GLU A 523 25.72 -14.07 -42.43
CA GLU A 523 26.37 -14.00 -43.74
C GLU A 523 27.88 -14.28 -43.54
N VAL A 524 28.40 -15.22 -44.31
CA VAL A 524 29.82 -15.54 -44.35
C VAL A 524 30.25 -15.48 -45.82
N SER A 525 31.21 -14.63 -46.15
CA SER A 525 31.75 -14.49 -47.49
C SER A 525 33.26 -14.53 -47.45
N ASP A 526 33.87 -15.17 -48.44
CA ASP A 526 35.33 -15.28 -48.64
C ASP A 526 35.73 -14.70 -50.02
N ASP A 527 37.02 -14.39 -50.17
CA ASP A 527 37.63 -13.88 -51.42
C ASP A 527 38.34 -14.97 -52.21
N GLY A 528 38.05 -16.25 -51.94
CA GLY A 528 38.75 -17.41 -52.53
C GLY A 528 38.22 -17.83 -53.91
N ILE A 529 38.40 -19.11 -54.26
CA ILE A 529 38.10 -19.68 -55.60
C ILE A 529 36.60 -19.91 -55.88
N GLY A 530 35.72 -19.61 -54.91
CA GLY A 530 34.27 -19.86 -55.02
C GLY A 530 33.87 -21.32 -54.84
N ILE A 531 32.65 -21.69 -55.20
CA ILE A 531 32.10 -23.03 -54.94
C ILE A 531 32.41 -23.94 -56.14
N PRO A 532 33.24 -25.00 -55.99
CA PRO A 532 33.57 -25.89 -57.09
C PRO A 532 32.30 -26.63 -57.61
N PRO A 533 32.16 -26.74 -58.96
CA PRO A 533 30.97 -27.36 -59.55
C PRO A 533 30.87 -28.87 -59.27
N THR A 534 32.00 -29.54 -58.92
CA THR A 534 32.07 -30.95 -58.64
C THR A 534 32.76 -31.19 -57.29
N GLY A 535 32.00 -31.60 -56.27
CA GLY A 535 32.51 -31.88 -54.92
C GLY A 535 31.44 -32.41 -53.98
N ARG A 536 31.82 -32.95 -52.81
CA ARG A 536 30.89 -33.33 -51.74
C ARG A 536 30.22 -32.07 -51.17
N ARG A 537 28.95 -31.84 -51.54
CA ARG A 537 28.11 -30.72 -51.07
C ARG A 537 27.38 -31.01 -49.77
N SER A 538 27.80 -32.03 -48.99
CA SER A 538 27.08 -32.46 -47.78
C SER A 538 27.01 -31.36 -46.68
N GLY A 539 28.09 -30.59 -46.49
CA GLY A 539 28.07 -29.45 -45.54
C GLY A 539 27.13 -28.33 -45.91
N LEU A 540 27.14 -27.95 -47.22
CA LEU A 540 26.27 -26.88 -47.72
C LEU A 540 24.78 -27.27 -47.71
N ALA A 541 24.48 -28.57 -47.99
CA ALA A 541 23.12 -29.11 -47.85
C ALA A 541 22.64 -29.07 -46.37
N ASN A 542 23.53 -29.37 -45.43
CA ASN A 542 23.19 -29.29 -43.98
C ASN A 542 22.84 -27.88 -43.54
N LEU A 543 23.44 -26.81 -44.12
CA LEU A 543 23.11 -25.41 -43.84
C LEU A 543 21.69 -25.08 -44.29
N ALA A 544 21.29 -25.55 -45.47
CA ALA A 544 19.95 -25.35 -46.01
C ALA A 544 18.89 -26.11 -45.18
N ASP A 545 19.16 -27.36 -44.85
CA ASP A 545 18.27 -28.19 -43.99
C ASP A 545 18.10 -27.58 -42.58
N ARG A 546 19.18 -26.99 -42.04
CA ARG A 546 19.17 -26.32 -40.74
C ARG A 546 18.32 -25.05 -40.77
N ALA A 547 18.42 -24.26 -41.84
CA ALA A 547 17.56 -23.09 -42.07
C ALA A 547 16.09 -23.49 -42.11
N ALA A 548 15.76 -24.51 -42.89
CA ALA A 548 14.38 -25.00 -43.07
C ALA A 548 13.78 -25.49 -41.72
N ARG A 549 14.56 -26.20 -40.89
CA ARG A 549 14.12 -26.64 -39.55
C ARG A 549 13.81 -25.46 -38.62
N CYS A 550 14.47 -24.34 -38.81
CA CYS A 550 14.22 -23.10 -38.06
C CYS A 550 13.20 -22.17 -38.72
N GLY A 551 12.45 -22.63 -39.76
CA GLY A 551 11.47 -21.81 -40.47
C GLY A 551 12.07 -20.75 -41.37
N GLY A 552 13.35 -20.83 -41.68
CA GLY A 552 14.09 -19.89 -42.49
C GLY A 552 14.59 -20.45 -43.80
N ARG A 553 15.59 -19.80 -44.40
CA ARG A 553 16.22 -20.17 -45.66
C ARG A 553 17.72 -19.90 -45.66
N ALA A 554 18.46 -20.67 -46.47
CA ALA A 554 19.87 -20.40 -46.77
C ALA A 554 20.07 -20.20 -48.27
N GLU A 555 20.84 -19.18 -48.63
CA GLU A 555 21.28 -18.88 -49.99
C GLU A 555 22.80 -19.10 -50.04
N ILE A 556 23.25 -19.94 -50.95
CA ILE A 556 24.64 -20.31 -51.07
C ILE A 556 25.04 -20.17 -52.53
N GLY A 557 26.05 -19.36 -52.82
CA GLY A 557 26.50 -19.06 -54.18
C GLY A 557 27.87 -18.38 -54.23
N ASP A 558 28.31 -18.04 -55.43
CA ASP A 558 29.53 -17.27 -55.64
C ASP A 558 29.32 -15.80 -55.27
N HIS A 559 30.35 -15.15 -54.71
CA HIS A 559 30.31 -13.74 -54.33
C HIS A 559 30.66 -12.83 -55.54
N GLU A 560 29.99 -11.67 -55.68
CA GLU A 560 30.18 -10.74 -56.82
C GLU A 560 31.63 -10.22 -56.94
N GLY A 561 32.43 -10.30 -55.90
CA GLY A 561 33.86 -9.92 -55.90
C GLY A 561 34.85 -11.07 -56.06
N GLY A 562 34.40 -12.31 -56.32
CA GLY A 562 35.16 -13.54 -56.25
C GLY A 562 34.96 -14.22 -54.88
N GLY A 563 35.13 -15.57 -54.83
CA GLY A 563 34.92 -16.37 -53.65
C GLY A 563 33.47 -16.85 -53.45
N ALA A 564 33.16 -17.41 -52.27
CA ALA A 564 31.87 -17.96 -51.93
C ALA A 564 31.12 -17.09 -50.93
N ARG A 565 29.77 -17.15 -50.97
CA ARG A 565 28.89 -16.49 -50.04
C ARG A 565 27.84 -17.47 -49.53
N VAL A 566 27.74 -17.53 -48.21
CA VAL A 566 26.68 -18.23 -47.46
C VAL A 566 25.85 -17.21 -46.72
N LEU A 567 24.55 -17.15 -47.02
CA LEU A 567 23.59 -16.28 -46.36
C LEU A 567 22.50 -17.14 -45.73
N TRP A 568 22.43 -17.17 -44.41
CA TRP A 568 21.48 -17.93 -43.62
C TRP A 568 20.54 -16.97 -42.87
N ARG A 569 19.22 -17.17 -43.03
CA ARG A 569 18.18 -16.30 -42.47
C ARG A 569 17.11 -17.13 -41.77
N VAL A 570 16.75 -16.76 -40.55
CA VAL A 570 15.66 -17.38 -39.79
C VAL A 570 14.82 -16.31 -39.07
N PRO A 571 13.48 -16.44 -39.05
CA PRO A 571 12.64 -15.51 -38.37
C PRO A 571 12.85 -15.62 -36.86
N LEU A 572 12.86 -14.46 -36.19
CA LEU A 572 12.79 -14.38 -34.72
C LEU A 572 11.31 -14.22 -34.39
N ALA A 573 10.75 -15.19 -33.64
CA ALA A 573 9.36 -15.10 -33.17
C ALA A 573 9.19 -13.82 -32.34
N GLN A 574 8.14 -13.06 -32.65
CA GLN A 574 7.69 -11.91 -31.85
C GLN A 574 7.17 -12.34 -30.50
#